data_76074e0b04e89e2273874e88b4ad860b
#
_entry.id   76074e0b04e89e2273874e88b4ad860b
#
_cell.length_a   1.000
_cell.length_b   1.000
_cell.length_c   1.000
_cell.angle_alpha   90.00
_cell.angle_beta   90.00
_cell.angle_gamma   90.00
#
_symmetry.space_group_name_H-M   'P 1'
#
loop_
_entity.id
_entity.type
_entity.pdbx_description
1 polymer ?
#
loop_
_entity_poly.entity_id
_entity_poly.type
_entity_poly.pdbx_seq_one_letter_code
_entity_poly.pdbx_strand_id
1 'polypeptide(L)'
;MIVVMKKGATQEQIEHMILQVEKLGLKAHPIYGTERTVIAAIGEKRDEYRTSLESGSGVAEVVPILAPYKVASREVKPEPTVVRAGSLIVGNCHLGMIAGPCSVESEDQ
;
A
#
# COMPACT_ATOMS: atom_id res chain seq x y z
N MET A 1 8.50 1.48 3.96
CA MET A 1 7.85 1.26 5.27
C MET A 1 6.42 1.76 5.20
N ILE A 2 5.53 1.20 5.98
CA ILE A 2 4.17 1.71 6.15
C ILE A 2 4.02 2.15 7.60
N VAL A 3 3.62 3.40 7.79
CA VAL A 3 3.25 3.95 9.09
C VAL A 3 1.74 3.86 9.22
N VAL A 4 1.26 3.10 10.20
CA VAL A 4 -0.17 2.95 10.49
C VAL A 4 -0.52 3.92 11.61
N MET A 5 -1.43 4.84 11.36
CA MET A 5 -1.91 5.78 12.38
C MET A 5 -2.96 5.12 13.28
N LYS A 6 -3.08 5.59 14.51
CA LYS A 6 -4.13 5.14 15.44
C LYS A 6 -5.52 5.50 14.90
N LYS A 7 -6.51 4.71 15.28
CA LYS A 7 -7.91 5.04 15.02
C LYS A 7 -8.25 6.38 15.70
N GLY A 8 -8.72 7.34 14.91
CA GLY A 8 -9.02 8.69 15.41
C GLY A 8 -7.82 9.64 15.52
N ALA A 9 -6.69 9.32 14.87
CA ALA A 9 -5.57 10.26 14.75
C ALA A 9 -6.05 11.58 14.14
N THR A 10 -5.64 12.71 14.71
CA THR A 10 -6.02 14.04 14.23
C THR A 10 -5.30 14.37 12.92
N GLN A 11 -5.88 15.29 12.15
CA GLN A 11 -5.26 15.77 10.92
C GLN A 11 -3.85 16.34 11.17
N GLU A 12 -3.68 17.07 12.28
CA GLU A 12 -2.38 17.63 12.69
C GLU A 12 -1.33 16.53 12.94
N GLN A 13 -1.72 15.41 13.55
CA GLN A 13 -0.83 14.28 13.77
C GLN A 13 -0.42 13.61 12.46
N ILE A 14 -1.35 13.52 11.52
CA ILE A 14 -1.08 12.96 10.18
C ILE A 14 -0.10 13.85 9.42
N GLU A 15 -0.34 15.16 9.39
CA GLU A 15 0.53 16.14 8.72
C GLU A 15 1.92 16.19 9.34
N HIS A 16 2.00 16.17 10.67
CA HIS A 16 3.28 16.10 11.38
C HIS A 16 4.07 14.84 11.02
N MET A 17 3.38 13.69 10.89
CA MET A 17 4.02 12.43 10.48
C MET A 17 4.49 12.47 9.03
N ILE A 18 3.73 13.08 8.13
CA ILE A 18 4.15 13.30 6.73
C ILE A 18 5.45 14.11 6.70
N LEU A 19 5.51 15.22 7.44
CA LEU A 19 6.72 16.03 7.53
C LEU A 19 7.91 15.27 8.13
N GLN A 20 7.68 14.40 9.11
CA GLN A 20 8.75 13.54 9.66
C GLN A 20 9.28 12.56 8.62
N VAL A 21 8.41 11.91 7.86
CA VAL A 21 8.81 11.00 6.77
C VAL A 21 9.64 11.75 5.71
N GLU A 22 9.23 12.95 5.34
CA GLU A 22 9.94 13.77 4.35
C GLU A 22 11.30 14.28 4.87
N LYS A 23 11.40 14.63 6.15
CA LYS A 23 12.69 15.01 6.78
C LYS A 23 13.71 13.87 6.78
N LEU A 24 13.25 12.62 6.78
CA LEU A 24 14.11 11.45 6.63
C LEU A 24 14.53 11.18 5.17
N GLY A 25 14.17 12.04 4.24
CA GLY A 25 14.47 11.89 2.81
C GLY A 25 13.59 10.85 2.10
N LEU A 26 12.50 10.43 2.73
CA LEU A 26 11.54 9.51 2.17
C LEU A 26 10.36 10.27 1.55
N LYS A 27 9.75 9.72 0.52
CA LYS A 27 8.53 10.27 -0.04
C LYS A 27 7.33 9.75 0.74
N ALA A 28 6.55 10.64 1.32
CA ALA A 28 5.31 10.29 2.01
C ALA A 28 4.14 10.19 1.05
N HIS A 29 3.37 9.11 1.16
CA HIS A 29 2.12 8.94 0.42
C HIS A 29 1.01 8.57 1.41
N PRO A 30 0.18 9.54 1.83
CA PRO A 30 -0.92 9.29 2.75
C PRO A 30 -2.08 8.59 2.04
N ILE A 31 -2.64 7.59 2.68
CA ILE A 31 -3.81 6.84 2.24
C ILE A 31 -4.86 6.95 3.34
N TYR A 32 -5.92 7.67 3.06
CA TYR A 32 -7.01 7.88 4.00
C TYR A 32 -8.01 6.73 3.87
N GLY A 33 -8.03 5.86 4.87
CA GLY A 33 -9.01 4.79 4.98
C GLY A 33 -10.21 5.19 5.84
N THR A 34 -11.26 4.41 5.80
CA THR A 34 -12.49 4.64 6.56
C THR A 34 -12.27 4.55 8.09
N GLU A 35 -11.35 3.70 8.53
CA GLU A 35 -11.08 3.50 9.96
C GLU A 35 -9.75 4.07 10.42
N ARG A 36 -8.74 4.04 9.56
CA ARG A 36 -7.38 4.45 9.87
C ARG A 36 -6.72 5.09 8.67
N THR A 37 -5.84 6.05 8.93
CA THR A 37 -4.95 6.60 7.91
C THR A 37 -3.63 5.82 7.94
N VAL A 38 -3.10 5.56 6.76
CA VAL A 38 -1.84 4.87 6.55
C VAL A 38 -0.93 5.76 5.70
N ILE A 39 0.33 5.89 6.09
CA ILE A 39 1.32 6.67 5.34
C ILE A 39 2.36 5.72 4.79
N ALA A 40 2.41 5.58 3.47
CA ALA A 40 3.45 4.82 2.82
C ALA A 40 4.71 5.68 2.68
N ALA A 41 5.79 5.28 3.35
CA ALA A 41 7.10 5.90 3.26
C ALA A 41 7.94 5.17 2.20
N ILE A 42 8.17 5.84 1.07
CA ILE A 42 8.84 5.31 -0.11
C ILE A 42 10.24 5.91 -0.20
N GLY A 43 11.26 5.07 -0.34
CA GLY A 43 12.66 5.49 -0.48
C GLY A 43 13.64 4.44 0.05
N GLU A 44 14.91 4.82 0.19
CA GLU A 44 15.92 3.96 0.79
C GLU A 44 15.58 3.65 2.24
N LYS A 45 15.68 2.37 2.58
CA LYS A 45 15.36 1.89 3.93
C LYS A 45 16.60 1.90 4.79
N ARG A 46 16.49 2.53 5.97
CA ARG A 46 17.44 2.37 7.07
C ARG A 46 16.66 1.96 8.31
N ASP A 47 17.17 1.01 9.04
CA ASP A 47 16.50 0.48 10.25
C ASP A 47 16.29 1.56 11.31
N GLU A 48 17.17 2.55 11.34
CA GLU A 48 17.09 3.73 12.22
C GLU A 48 15.81 4.54 12.02
N TYR A 49 15.29 4.58 10.78
CA TYR A 49 14.07 5.34 10.48
C TYR A 49 12.83 4.74 11.13
N ARG A 50 12.82 3.41 11.32
CA ARG A 50 11.72 2.72 11.98
C ARG A 50 11.50 3.23 13.40
N THR A 51 12.55 3.25 14.20
CA THR A 51 12.48 3.70 15.60
C THR A 51 12.03 5.15 15.71
N SER A 52 12.54 6.02 14.82
CA SER A 52 12.14 7.42 14.76
C SER A 52 10.67 7.60 14.41
N LEU A 53 10.13 6.82 13.49
CA LEU A 53 8.72 6.90 13.09
C LEU A 53 7.78 6.25 14.11
N GLU A 54 8.20 5.17 14.78
CA GLU A 54 7.44 4.51 15.85
C GLU A 54 7.21 5.43 17.07
N SER A 55 8.14 6.34 17.34
CA SER A 55 8.02 7.32 18.43
C SER A 55 7.07 8.49 18.12
N GLY A 56 6.56 8.58 16.91
CA GLY A 56 5.69 9.66 16.47
C GLY A 56 4.32 9.66 17.15
N SER A 57 3.82 10.86 17.45
CA SER A 57 2.49 11.02 18.06
C SER A 57 1.37 10.53 17.13
N GLY A 58 0.49 9.68 17.63
CA GLY A 58 -0.63 9.14 16.86
C GLY A 58 -0.29 7.93 15.99
N VAL A 59 0.95 7.41 16.04
CA VAL A 59 1.35 6.18 15.37
C VAL A 59 0.89 4.97 16.16
N ALA A 60 0.29 3.99 15.48
CA ALA A 60 -0.06 2.69 16.06
C ALA A 60 1.09 1.71 15.91
N GLU A 61 1.64 1.60 14.71
CA GLU A 61 2.77 0.73 14.39
C GLU A 61 3.47 1.18 13.11
N VAL A 62 4.71 0.77 12.94
CA VAL A 62 5.48 0.93 11.69
C VAL A 62 5.83 -0.44 11.13
N VAL A 63 5.24 -0.78 9.99
CA VAL A 63 5.44 -2.07 9.34
C VAL A 63 6.55 -1.97 8.29
N PRO A 64 7.69 -2.66 8.48
CA PRO A 64 8.71 -2.75 7.46
C PRO A 64 8.21 -3.64 6.33
N ILE A 65 7.98 -3.07 5.15
CA ILE A 65 7.56 -3.89 4.03
C ILE A 65 8.79 -4.48 3.35
N LEU A 66 9.01 -5.74 3.59
CA LEU A 66 10.04 -6.56 2.96
C LEU A 66 9.54 -7.23 1.68
N ALA A 67 8.22 -7.34 1.52
CA ALA A 67 7.60 -8.01 0.37
C ALA A 67 7.65 -7.17 -0.91
N PRO A 68 7.94 -7.78 -2.08
CA PRO A 68 8.01 -7.09 -3.37
C PRO A 68 6.66 -6.51 -3.85
N TYR A 69 5.54 -6.94 -3.25
CA TYR A 69 4.17 -6.62 -3.69
C TYR A 69 3.44 -5.63 -2.79
N LYS A 70 4.11 -4.56 -2.36
CA LYS A 70 3.58 -3.61 -1.38
C LYS A 70 2.22 -3.02 -1.73
N VAL A 71 2.07 -2.59 -2.98
CA VAL A 71 0.84 -1.94 -3.47
C VAL A 71 -0.29 -2.94 -3.66
N ALA A 72 0.04 -4.21 -3.90
CA ALA A 72 -0.92 -5.29 -4.12
C ALA A 72 -1.23 -6.08 -2.83
N SER A 73 -0.59 -5.77 -1.70
CA SER A 73 -0.82 -6.50 -0.47
C SER A 73 -2.19 -6.15 0.14
N ARG A 74 -2.79 -7.11 0.83
CA ARG A 74 -4.04 -6.93 1.57
C ARG A 74 -3.92 -5.95 2.74
N GLU A 75 -2.70 -5.68 3.20
CA GLU A 75 -2.41 -4.67 4.22
C GLU A 75 -2.66 -3.24 3.71
N VAL A 76 -2.36 -3.00 2.43
CA VAL A 76 -2.56 -1.69 1.79
C VAL A 76 -3.95 -1.57 1.18
N LYS A 77 -4.45 -2.65 0.59
CA LYS A 77 -5.78 -2.70 -0.03
C LYS A 77 -6.53 -3.94 0.47
N PRO A 78 -7.26 -3.84 1.58
CA PRO A 78 -8.02 -4.95 2.15
C PRO A 78 -9.17 -5.42 1.25
N GLU A 79 -9.71 -4.52 0.45
CA GLU A 79 -10.83 -4.80 -0.44
C GLU A 79 -10.41 -5.63 -1.67
N PRO A 80 -11.22 -6.62 -2.09
CA PRO A 80 -10.96 -7.38 -3.30
C PRO A 80 -10.91 -6.48 -4.54
N THR A 81 -9.87 -6.64 -5.35
CA THR A 81 -9.79 -5.95 -6.64
C THR A 81 -10.74 -6.61 -7.63
N VAL A 82 -11.50 -5.79 -8.34
CA VAL A 82 -12.35 -6.23 -9.45
C VAL A 82 -11.80 -5.63 -10.74
N VAL A 83 -11.50 -6.49 -11.70
CA VAL A 83 -11.03 -6.09 -13.03
C VAL A 83 -12.16 -6.34 -14.03
N ARG A 84 -12.44 -5.35 -14.86
CA ARG A 84 -13.40 -5.44 -15.95
C ARG A 84 -12.66 -5.33 -17.29
N ALA A 85 -12.87 -6.33 -18.15
CA ALA A 85 -12.33 -6.34 -19.52
C ALA A 85 -13.49 -6.64 -20.48
N GLY A 86 -14.11 -5.60 -21.00
CA GLY A 86 -15.37 -5.72 -21.77
C GLY A 86 -16.49 -6.29 -20.89
N SER A 87 -17.05 -7.42 -21.29
CA SER A 87 -18.09 -8.16 -20.55
C SER A 87 -17.53 -9.06 -19.44
N LEU A 88 -16.21 -9.34 -19.45
CA LEU A 88 -15.57 -10.18 -18.46
C LEU A 88 -15.34 -9.43 -17.16
N ILE A 89 -15.73 -10.03 -16.05
CA ILE A 89 -15.47 -9.53 -14.69
C ILE A 89 -14.65 -10.59 -13.96
N VAL A 90 -13.54 -10.18 -13.35
CA VAL A 90 -12.67 -11.05 -12.56
C VAL A 90 -12.48 -10.43 -11.17
N GLY A 91 -12.59 -11.23 -10.13
CA GLY A 91 -12.54 -10.81 -8.74
C GLY A 91 -13.92 -10.69 -8.10
N ASN A 92 -13.96 -10.49 -6.77
CA ASN A 92 -15.19 -10.38 -5.98
C ASN A 92 -16.20 -11.51 -6.29
N CYS A 93 -15.76 -12.75 -6.08
CA CYS A 93 -16.53 -13.98 -6.35
C CYS A 93 -16.77 -14.32 -7.84
N HIS A 94 -16.22 -13.57 -8.77
CA HIS A 94 -16.23 -13.92 -10.18
C HIS A 94 -14.90 -14.56 -10.56
N LEU A 95 -14.94 -15.79 -11.07
CA LEU A 95 -13.80 -16.52 -11.57
C LEU A 95 -13.60 -16.21 -13.07
N GLY A 96 -12.45 -15.65 -13.41
CA GLY A 96 -12.00 -15.53 -14.80
C GLY A 96 -11.18 -16.73 -15.21
N MET A 97 -11.51 -17.39 -16.31
CA MET A 97 -10.70 -18.44 -16.90
C MET A 97 -10.02 -17.88 -18.15
N ILE A 98 -8.69 -17.98 -18.18
CA ILE A 98 -7.87 -17.59 -19.32
C ILE A 98 -7.16 -18.86 -19.79
N ALA A 99 -7.46 -19.29 -21.02
CA ALA A 99 -6.86 -20.46 -21.63
C ALA A 99 -6.36 -20.09 -23.04
N GLY A 100 -5.12 -20.38 -23.32
CA GLY A 100 -4.47 -20.09 -24.60
C GLY A 100 -3.10 -20.71 -24.68
N PRO A 101 -2.38 -20.56 -25.82
CA PRO A 101 -1.02 -21.02 -25.96
C PRO A 101 -0.07 -20.31 -25.01
N CYS A 102 1.02 -20.98 -24.61
CA CYS A 102 2.04 -20.37 -23.75
C CYS A 102 2.90 -19.33 -24.49
N SER A 103 2.98 -19.39 -25.78
CA SER A 103 3.60 -18.40 -26.67
C SER A 103 2.81 -18.26 -27.96
N VAL A 104 2.75 -17.04 -28.49
CA VAL A 104 2.20 -16.79 -29.83
C VAL A 104 3.37 -16.72 -30.81
N GLU A 105 3.41 -17.65 -31.75
CA GLU A 105 4.52 -17.79 -32.72
C GLU A 105 4.14 -17.30 -34.12
N SER A 106 2.86 -17.16 -34.41
CA SER A 106 2.36 -16.64 -35.68
C SER A 106 1.09 -15.84 -35.51
N GLU A 107 0.74 -15.04 -36.52
CA GLU A 107 -0.48 -14.24 -36.55
C GLU A 107 -1.75 -15.11 -36.65
N ASP A 108 -1.63 -16.34 -37.16
CA ASP A 108 -2.76 -17.27 -37.33
C ASP A 108 -3.12 -18.07 -36.07
N GLN A 109 -2.36 -17.92 -34.96
CA GLN A 109 -2.66 -18.51 -33.64
C GLN A 109 -3.57 -17.65 -32.81
#